data_1a434e857b0c2cb50c8ec5c54943b77d
#
_entry.id   1a434e857b0c2cb50c8ec5c54943b77d
#
_cell.length_a   1.000
_cell.length_b   1.000
_cell.length_c   1.000
_cell.angle_alpha   90.00
_cell.angle_beta   90.00
_cell.angle_gamma   90.00
#
_symmetry.space_group_name_H-M   'P 1'
#
loop_
_entity.id
_entity.type
_entity.pdbx_description
1 polymer ?
#
loop_
_entity_poly.entity_id
_entity_poly.type
_entity_poly.pdbx_seq_one_letter_code
_entity_poly.pdbx_strand_id
1 'polypeptide(L)'
;MKRLNSGFTLIELMIVVAIIGILAAVAIPQYQNYVARAQVAEGLTLASGAKTAVVEYYDSKGSFPSGCSIGFDICNTQLGLPEHTSITGKYVKHVTVAGSSGIIGLQFKDAPDAHTLIAKGVVSLTPTVHGGSISWACSNNALATTHFLTPDITKYLPSSCKE
;
A
#
# COMPACT_ATOMS: atom_id res chain seq x y z
N MET A 1 -49.44 -27.54 -33.98
CA MET A 1 -49.30 -27.52 -32.51
C MET A 1 -48.88 -26.11 -32.08
N LYS A 2 -49.73 -25.37 -31.33
CA LYS A 2 -49.36 -24.06 -30.76
C LYS A 2 -48.44 -24.30 -29.54
N ARG A 3 -47.23 -23.81 -29.58
CA ARG A 3 -46.36 -23.78 -28.40
C ARG A 3 -46.90 -22.72 -27.45
N LEU A 4 -47.31 -23.11 -26.24
CA LEU A 4 -47.65 -22.18 -25.17
C LEU A 4 -46.35 -21.59 -24.62
N ASN A 5 -46.09 -20.31 -24.87
CA ASN A 5 -45.02 -19.59 -24.21
C ASN A 5 -45.46 -19.30 -22.77
N SER A 6 -44.85 -19.96 -21.78
CA SER A 6 -45.01 -19.57 -20.37
C SER A 6 -44.19 -18.31 -20.15
N GLY A 7 -44.86 -17.22 -19.81
CA GLY A 7 -44.20 -15.97 -19.41
C GLY A 7 -43.69 -16.04 -17.98
N PHE A 8 -42.64 -15.27 -17.66
CA PHE A 8 -42.15 -15.11 -16.30
C PHE A 8 -43.14 -14.33 -15.45
N THR A 9 -43.40 -14.77 -14.24
CA THR A 9 -44.32 -14.03 -13.34
C THR A 9 -43.57 -12.83 -12.72
N LEU A 10 -44.29 -11.76 -12.44
CA LEU A 10 -43.71 -10.54 -11.81
C LEU A 10 -43.11 -10.87 -10.44
N ILE A 11 -43.72 -11.79 -9.70
CA ILE A 11 -43.28 -12.20 -8.37
C ILE A 11 -41.92 -12.97 -8.44
N GLU A 12 -41.74 -13.82 -9.42
CA GLU A 12 -40.46 -14.54 -9.63
C GLU A 12 -39.34 -13.55 -9.92
N LEU A 13 -39.58 -12.51 -10.74
CA LEU A 13 -38.60 -11.47 -10.98
C LEU A 13 -38.31 -10.67 -9.73
N MET A 14 -39.34 -10.30 -8.95
CA MET A 14 -39.14 -9.52 -7.70
C MET A 14 -38.30 -10.28 -6.67
N ILE A 15 -38.51 -11.57 -6.49
CA ILE A 15 -37.72 -12.38 -5.54
C ILE A 15 -36.28 -12.45 -5.99
N VAL A 16 -36.01 -12.64 -7.28
CA VAL A 16 -34.65 -12.74 -7.81
C VAL A 16 -33.88 -11.43 -7.61
N VAL A 17 -34.46 -10.28 -7.95
CA VAL A 17 -33.76 -8.99 -7.76
C VAL A 17 -33.58 -8.66 -6.27
N ALA A 18 -34.50 -9.07 -5.39
CA ALA A 18 -34.35 -8.90 -3.95
C ALA A 18 -33.16 -9.71 -3.42
N ILE A 19 -33.00 -10.97 -3.82
CA ILE A 19 -31.87 -11.81 -3.44
C ILE A 19 -30.55 -11.25 -3.97
N ILE A 20 -30.50 -10.85 -5.25
CA ILE A 20 -29.32 -10.23 -5.85
C ILE A 20 -28.96 -8.95 -5.09
N GLY A 21 -29.92 -8.12 -4.72
CA GLY A 21 -29.71 -6.90 -3.95
C GLY A 21 -29.04 -7.15 -2.60
N ILE A 22 -29.50 -8.17 -1.87
CA ILE A 22 -28.91 -8.57 -0.58
C ILE A 22 -27.48 -9.08 -0.76
N LEU A 23 -27.26 -9.95 -1.74
CA LEU A 23 -25.92 -10.47 -2.03
C LEU A 23 -24.96 -9.36 -2.45
N ALA A 24 -25.37 -8.44 -3.31
CA ALA A 24 -24.58 -7.32 -3.76
C ALA A 24 -24.20 -6.39 -2.60
N ALA A 25 -25.13 -6.13 -1.66
CA ALA A 25 -24.88 -5.28 -0.51
C ALA A 25 -23.69 -5.76 0.36
N VAL A 26 -23.48 -7.07 0.45
CA VAL A 26 -22.36 -7.66 1.18
C VAL A 26 -21.12 -7.82 0.30
N ALA A 27 -21.30 -8.21 -0.97
CA ALA A 27 -20.19 -8.53 -1.86
C ALA A 27 -19.38 -7.29 -2.28
N ILE A 28 -20.03 -6.16 -2.56
CA ILE A 28 -19.37 -4.96 -3.05
C ILE A 28 -18.35 -4.41 -2.04
N PRO A 29 -18.67 -4.19 -0.75
CA PRO A 29 -17.69 -3.70 0.22
C PRO A 29 -16.50 -4.65 0.43
N GLN A 30 -16.73 -5.96 0.37
CA GLN A 30 -15.66 -6.95 0.49
C GLN A 30 -14.72 -6.92 -0.71
N TYR A 31 -15.28 -6.77 -1.92
CA TYR A 31 -14.48 -6.61 -3.13
C TYR A 31 -13.61 -5.35 -3.07
N GLN A 32 -14.15 -4.23 -2.61
CA GLN A 32 -13.39 -2.98 -2.44
C GLN A 32 -12.22 -3.16 -1.44
N ASN A 33 -12.46 -3.82 -0.32
CA ASN A 33 -11.40 -4.14 0.65
C ASN A 33 -10.30 -5.04 0.05
N TYR A 34 -10.70 -6.02 -0.76
CA TYR A 34 -9.74 -6.89 -1.44
C TYR A 34 -8.87 -6.13 -2.44
N VAL A 35 -9.49 -5.28 -3.26
CA VAL A 35 -8.77 -4.43 -4.23
C VAL A 35 -7.78 -3.49 -3.51
N ALA A 36 -8.22 -2.83 -2.43
CA ALA A 36 -7.35 -1.95 -1.65
C ALA A 36 -6.12 -2.71 -1.10
N ARG A 37 -6.32 -3.91 -0.55
CA ARG A 37 -5.21 -4.75 -0.06
C ARG A 37 -4.27 -5.21 -1.18
N ALA A 38 -4.79 -5.54 -2.35
CA ALA A 38 -3.96 -5.92 -3.50
C ALA A 38 -3.07 -4.76 -3.96
N GLN A 39 -3.58 -3.53 -3.95
CA GLN A 39 -2.80 -2.33 -4.26
C GLN A 39 -1.72 -2.06 -3.21
N VAL A 40 -2.00 -2.28 -1.92
CA VAL A 40 -0.99 -2.18 -0.86
C VAL A 40 0.12 -3.22 -1.06
N ALA A 41 -0.23 -4.46 -1.44
CA ALA A 41 0.76 -5.50 -1.71
C ALA A 41 1.68 -5.13 -2.90
N GLU A 42 1.15 -4.49 -3.96
CA GLU A 42 1.98 -3.96 -5.06
C GLU A 42 3.00 -2.94 -4.53
N GLY A 43 2.56 -2.02 -3.67
CA GLY A 43 3.45 -1.02 -3.08
C GLY A 43 4.58 -1.66 -2.27
N LEU A 44 4.28 -2.68 -1.47
CA LEU A 44 5.29 -3.40 -0.70
C LEU A 44 6.29 -4.15 -1.59
N THR A 45 5.83 -4.68 -2.72
CA THR A 45 6.70 -5.29 -3.72
C THR A 45 7.64 -4.25 -4.34
N LEU A 46 7.13 -3.06 -4.68
CA LEU A 46 7.94 -1.97 -5.21
C LEU A 46 9.00 -1.49 -4.21
N ALA A 47 8.68 -1.48 -2.92
CA ALA A 47 9.60 -1.11 -1.85
C ALA A 47 10.72 -2.14 -1.61
N SER A 48 10.65 -3.34 -2.17
CA SER A 48 11.65 -4.39 -1.97
C SER A 48 13.06 -3.98 -2.43
N GLY A 49 13.17 -3.25 -3.53
CA GLY A 49 14.44 -2.69 -4.02
C GLY A 49 15.07 -1.74 -3.02
N ALA A 50 14.27 -0.88 -2.39
CA ALA A 50 14.74 0.01 -1.35
C ALA A 50 15.19 -0.74 -0.09
N LYS A 51 14.51 -1.83 0.29
CA LYS A 51 14.96 -2.69 1.40
C LYS A 51 16.34 -3.25 1.16
N THR A 52 16.59 -3.80 -0.04
CA THR A 52 17.91 -4.35 -0.42
C THR A 52 18.98 -3.27 -0.34
N ALA A 53 18.74 -2.09 -0.91
CA ALA A 53 19.71 -0.99 -0.90
C ALA A 53 20.03 -0.51 0.53
N VAL A 54 19.03 -0.43 1.41
CA VAL A 54 19.24 -0.07 2.84
C VAL A 54 20.09 -1.12 3.55
N VAL A 55 19.85 -2.41 3.33
CA VAL A 55 20.63 -3.50 3.92
C VAL A 55 22.08 -3.45 3.42
N GLU A 56 22.31 -3.36 2.12
CA GLU A 56 23.66 -3.26 1.53
C GLU A 56 24.44 -2.05 2.05
N TYR A 57 23.78 -0.92 2.17
CA TYR A 57 24.39 0.28 2.75
C TYR A 57 24.78 0.05 4.21
N TYR A 58 23.85 -0.50 5.01
CA TYR A 58 24.10 -0.78 6.41
C TYR A 58 25.26 -1.77 6.60
N ASP A 59 25.29 -2.83 5.82
CA ASP A 59 26.36 -3.84 5.87
C ASP A 59 27.73 -3.24 5.49
N SER A 60 27.74 -2.28 4.57
CA SER A 60 29.00 -1.61 4.13
C SER A 60 29.46 -0.50 5.06
N LYS A 61 28.56 0.21 5.73
CA LYS A 61 28.87 1.42 6.52
C LYS A 61 28.67 1.24 8.03
N GLY A 62 28.01 0.18 8.48
CA GLY A 62 27.67 -0.05 9.88
C GLY A 62 26.60 0.89 10.45
N SER A 63 25.99 1.72 9.61
CA SER A 63 24.96 2.70 10.01
C SER A 63 23.96 2.95 8.89
N PHE A 64 22.78 3.43 9.24
CA PHE A 64 21.81 3.89 8.25
C PHE A 64 22.29 5.21 7.60
N PRO A 65 21.79 5.53 6.38
CA PRO A 65 22.17 6.77 5.69
C PRO A 65 21.82 7.98 6.57
N SER A 66 22.76 8.94 6.69
CA SER A 66 22.60 10.12 7.52
C SER A 66 22.77 11.41 6.72
N GLY A 67 22.28 12.53 7.25
CA GLY A 67 22.45 13.84 6.61
C GLY A 67 21.39 14.14 5.53
N CYS A 68 20.37 13.33 5.41
CA CYS A 68 19.24 13.59 4.54
C CYS A 68 18.27 14.54 5.26
N SER A 69 18.50 15.83 5.11
CA SER A 69 17.54 16.86 5.58
C SER A 69 16.31 16.86 4.70
N ILE A 70 15.14 16.78 5.32
CA ILE A 70 13.77 17.13 4.84
C ILE A 70 13.47 17.03 3.31
N GLY A 71 14.45 16.63 2.49
CA GLY A 71 14.29 16.32 1.08
C GLY A 71 14.71 14.87 0.87
N PHE A 72 13.74 14.01 0.64
CA PHE A 72 13.88 12.56 0.55
C PHE A 72 14.85 12.06 -0.55
N ASP A 73 15.21 12.94 -1.49
CA ASP A 73 16.05 12.60 -2.65
C ASP A 73 17.49 12.23 -2.28
N ILE A 74 18.05 12.89 -1.26
CA ILE A 74 19.46 12.69 -0.90
C ILE A 74 19.71 11.29 -0.34
N CYS A 75 18.73 10.71 0.37
CA CYS A 75 18.87 9.36 0.92
C CYS A 75 18.77 8.30 -0.15
N ASN A 76 17.85 8.44 -1.08
CA ASN A 76 17.74 7.53 -2.20
C ASN A 76 19.06 7.51 -3.01
N THR A 77 19.63 8.67 -3.33
CA THR A 77 20.89 8.77 -4.07
C THR A 77 22.09 8.22 -3.32
N GLN A 78 22.18 8.41 -1.99
CA GLN A 78 23.25 7.81 -1.18
C GLN A 78 23.19 6.26 -1.19
N LEU A 79 22.01 5.70 -1.36
CA LEU A 79 21.77 4.27 -1.47
C LEU A 79 21.91 3.74 -2.91
N GLY A 80 22.31 4.58 -3.87
CA GLY A 80 22.36 4.21 -5.28
C GLY A 80 20.97 4.01 -5.90
N LEU A 81 19.90 4.44 -5.23
CA LEU A 81 18.54 4.40 -5.76
C LEU A 81 18.27 5.62 -6.63
N PRO A 82 17.37 5.52 -7.62
CA PRO A 82 16.84 6.67 -8.34
C PRO A 82 16.20 7.69 -7.38
N GLU A 83 16.01 8.91 -7.86
CA GLU A 83 15.20 9.90 -7.15
C GLU A 83 13.84 9.32 -6.76
N HIS A 84 13.33 9.71 -5.60
CA HIS A 84 12.07 9.16 -5.07
C HIS A 84 10.90 9.33 -6.06
N THR A 85 10.87 10.43 -6.81
CA THR A 85 9.85 10.70 -7.85
C THR A 85 9.94 9.76 -9.04
N SER A 86 11.06 9.09 -9.25
CA SER A 86 11.26 8.11 -10.32
C SER A 86 10.89 6.70 -9.90
N ILE A 87 10.81 6.40 -8.60
CA ILE A 87 10.36 5.09 -8.09
C ILE A 87 8.84 5.13 -7.94
N THR A 88 8.15 4.94 -9.05
CA THR A 88 6.68 4.99 -9.12
C THR A 88 6.11 3.64 -9.53
N GLY A 89 4.88 3.36 -9.10
CA GLY A 89 4.12 2.17 -9.51
C GLY A 89 2.77 2.55 -10.13
N LYS A 90 1.97 1.55 -10.42
CA LYS A 90 0.61 1.79 -10.92
C LYS A 90 -0.21 2.58 -9.90
N TYR A 91 -0.15 2.19 -8.64
CA TYR A 91 -0.89 2.81 -7.53
C TYR A 91 -0.01 3.62 -6.57
N VAL A 92 1.32 3.44 -6.66
CA VAL A 92 2.30 4.11 -5.80
C VAL A 92 2.80 5.38 -6.45
N LYS A 93 2.78 6.47 -5.71
CA LYS A 93 3.23 7.80 -6.15
C LYS A 93 4.75 7.90 -6.10
N HIS A 94 5.35 7.45 -5.00
CA HIS A 94 6.80 7.41 -4.83
C HIS A 94 7.20 6.49 -3.67
N VAL A 95 8.48 6.10 -3.68
CA VAL A 95 9.14 5.38 -2.59
C VAL A 95 10.34 6.20 -2.11
N THR A 96 10.43 6.43 -0.80
CA THR A 96 11.45 7.25 -0.17
C THR A 96 12.17 6.48 0.92
N VAL A 97 13.42 6.81 1.18
CA VAL A 97 14.14 6.33 2.35
C VAL A 97 14.47 7.51 3.25
N ALA A 98 14.05 7.45 4.51
CA ALA A 98 14.30 8.49 5.50
C ALA A 98 15.72 8.36 6.05
N GLY A 99 16.41 9.47 6.16
CA GLY A 99 17.72 9.54 6.75
C GLY A 99 17.75 9.27 8.24
N SER A 100 18.89 8.81 8.72
CA SER A 100 19.22 8.47 10.12
C SER A 100 18.50 7.24 10.67
N SER A 101 17.37 6.84 10.11
CA SER A 101 16.57 5.71 10.58
C SER A 101 16.48 4.55 9.57
N GLY A 102 16.78 4.78 8.30
CA GLY A 102 16.61 3.79 7.24
C GLY A 102 15.15 3.42 6.97
N ILE A 103 14.18 4.16 7.51
CA ILE A 103 12.75 3.91 7.31
C ILE A 103 12.41 4.16 5.85
N ILE A 104 11.76 3.18 5.23
CA ILE A 104 11.26 3.29 3.86
C ILE A 104 9.81 3.72 3.92
N GLY A 105 9.49 4.84 3.27
CA GLY A 105 8.13 5.32 3.09
C GLY A 105 7.64 5.08 1.67
N LEU A 106 6.42 4.62 1.52
CA LEU A 106 5.74 4.57 0.24
C LEU A 106 4.40 5.30 0.33
N GLN A 107 4.16 6.20 -0.59
CA GLN A 107 2.91 6.94 -0.67
C GLN A 107 2.07 6.46 -1.85
N PHE A 108 0.78 6.22 -1.61
CA PHE A 108 -0.16 5.91 -2.69
C PHE A 108 -0.58 7.19 -3.44
N LYS A 109 -0.96 7.00 -4.70
CA LYS A 109 -1.49 8.07 -5.55
C LYS A 109 -2.84 8.56 -5.03
N ASP A 110 -3.29 9.66 -5.61
CA ASP A 110 -4.64 10.17 -5.39
C ASP A 110 -5.67 9.30 -6.13
N ALA A 111 -6.93 9.38 -5.72
CA ALA A 111 -8.01 8.83 -6.52
C ALA A 111 -8.16 9.67 -7.82
N PRO A 112 -8.48 9.06 -8.95
CA PRO A 112 -8.91 7.66 -9.13
C PRO A 112 -7.77 6.65 -9.37
N ASP A 113 -6.51 7.09 -9.46
CA ASP A 113 -5.38 6.20 -9.77
C ASP A 113 -5.20 5.12 -8.70
N ALA A 114 -5.25 5.49 -7.41
CA ALA A 114 -5.35 4.54 -6.31
C ALA A 114 -6.79 4.44 -5.81
N HIS A 115 -7.13 3.30 -5.22
CA HIS A 115 -8.46 3.09 -4.65
C HIS A 115 -8.74 4.10 -3.53
N THR A 116 -9.95 4.65 -3.47
CA THR A 116 -10.35 5.71 -2.52
C THR A 116 -10.05 5.38 -1.06
N LEU A 117 -10.10 4.09 -0.68
CA LEU A 117 -9.83 3.62 0.68
C LEU A 117 -8.35 3.73 1.10
N ILE A 118 -7.42 3.87 0.14
CA ILE A 118 -5.97 3.99 0.41
C ILE A 118 -5.33 5.20 -0.27
N ALA A 119 -6.10 5.98 -1.01
CA ALA A 119 -5.60 7.16 -1.72
C ALA A 119 -4.88 8.12 -0.75
N LYS A 120 -3.71 8.62 -1.14
CA LYS A 120 -2.80 9.43 -0.30
C LYS A 120 -2.26 8.72 0.95
N GLY A 121 -2.63 7.47 1.20
CA GLY A 121 -2.14 6.70 2.33
C GLY A 121 -0.63 6.50 2.26
N VAL A 122 0.02 6.38 3.42
CA VAL A 122 1.45 6.13 3.54
C VAL A 122 1.68 4.85 4.31
N VAL A 123 2.50 3.95 3.77
CA VAL A 123 3.03 2.79 4.48
C VAL A 123 4.49 3.04 4.77
N SER A 124 4.90 2.76 5.99
CA SER A 124 6.29 2.86 6.42
C SER A 124 6.83 1.49 6.79
N LEU A 125 8.06 1.20 6.35
CA LEU A 125 8.81 0.01 6.68
C LEU A 125 9.98 0.42 7.57
N THR A 126 9.92 0.03 8.84
CA THR A 126 10.92 0.40 9.84
C THR A 126 11.92 -0.75 10.01
N PRO A 127 13.22 -0.53 9.75
CA PRO A 127 14.24 -1.53 9.98
C PRO A 127 14.57 -1.64 11.47
N THR A 128 14.80 -2.87 11.94
CA THR A 128 15.35 -3.15 13.27
C THR A 128 16.53 -4.09 13.11
N VAL A 129 17.68 -3.68 13.67
CA VAL A 129 18.93 -4.45 13.57
C VAL A 129 19.01 -5.47 14.70
N HIS A 130 19.26 -6.72 14.35
CA HIS A 130 19.43 -7.83 15.29
C HIS A 130 20.70 -8.60 14.94
N GLY A 131 21.81 -8.33 15.62
CA GLY A 131 23.02 -9.16 15.57
C GLY A 131 23.53 -9.59 14.19
N GLY A 132 23.44 -8.69 13.17
CA GLY A 132 23.87 -8.99 11.79
C GLY A 132 22.73 -9.30 10.82
N SER A 133 21.47 -9.18 11.25
CA SER A 133 20.31 -9.24 10.37
C SER A 133 19.42 -8.01 10.58
N ILE A 134 18.67 -7.63 9.55
CA ILE A 134 17.69 -6.54 9.62
C ILE A 134 16.29 -7.12 9.43
N SER A 135 15.45 -6.97 10.45
CA SER A 135 14.01 -7.24 10.36
C SER A 135 13.25 -5.97 9.97
N TRP A 136 12.08 -6.14 9.38
CA TRP A 136 11.26 -5.05 8.89
C TRP A 136 9.87 -5.11 9.51
N ALA A 137 9.55 -4.12 10.31
CA ALA A 137 8.17 -3.89 10.76
C ALA A 137 7.50 -2.90 9.81
N CYS A 138 6.23 -3.13 9.47
CA CYS A 138 5.49 -2.16 8.68
C CYS A 138 4.32 -1.56 9.47
N SER A 139 4.09 -0.29 9.25
CA SER A 139 3.05 0.48 9.93
C SER A 139 2.43 1.50 9.00
N ASN A 140 1.28 2.00 9.40
CA ASN A 140 0.70 3.18 8.76
C ASN A 140 1.45 4.41 9.28
N ASN A 141 2.05 5.17 8.36
CA ASN A 141 2.52 6.53 8.60
C ASN A 141 3.61 6.74 9.68
N ALA A 142 4.58 5.83 9.86
CA ALA A 142 5.72 6.06 10.77
C ALA A 142 6.62 7.25 10.37
N LEU A 143 6.48 7.78 9.14
CA LEU A 143 7.18 8.99 8.65
C LEU A 143 6.35 10.27 8.85
N ALA A 144 5.21 10.22 9.49
CA ALA A 144 4.38 11.39 9.76
C ALA A 144 5.02 12.29 10.83
N THR A 145 6.11 12.91 10.49
CA THR A 145 6.49 14.15 11.15
C THR A 145 5.62 15.28 10.58
N THR A 146 4.50 15.52 11.25
CA THR A 146 3.76 16.80 11.36
C THR A 146 3.02 17.41 10.16
N HIS A 147 3.10 16.92 8.91
CA HIS A 147 2.49 17.65 7.79
C HIS A 147 1.57 16.90 6.83
N PHE A 148 1.39 15.59 6.96
CA PHE A 148 0.45 14.89 6.11
C PHE A 148 -0.68 14.28 6.93
N LEU A 149 -1.87 14.86 6.83
CA LEU A 149 -3.13 14.20 7.18
C LEU A 149 -3.34 13.05 6.19
N THR A 150 -2.65 11.93 6.43
CA THR A 150 -2.81 10.74 5.61
C THR A 150 -3.92 9.88 6.22
N PRO A 151 -4.79 9.29 5.39
CA PRO A 151 -5.82 8.40 5.89
C PRO A 151 -5.21 7.19 6.61
N ASP A 152 -5.89 6.69 7.62
CA ASP A 152 -5.50 5.43 8.28
C ASP A 152 -5.81 4.26 7.35
N ILE A 153 -4.76 3.62 6.85
CA ILE A 153 -4.84 2.45 5.98
C ILE A 153 -4.42 1.15 6.66
N THR A 154 -4.28 1.16 7.99
CA THR A 154 -3.88 -0.01 8.80
C THR A 154 -4.74 -1.25 8.53
N LYS A 155 -6.03 -1.05 8.29
CA LYS A 155 -6.97 -2.12 7.94
C LYS A 155 -6.57 -2.89 6.67
N TYR A 156 -5.89 -2.23 5.74
CA TYR A 156 -5.55 -2.78 4.42
C TYR A 156 -4.13 -3.34 4.36
N LEU A 157 -3.34 -3.15 5.42
CA LEU A 157 -2.01 -3.75 5.51
C LEU A 157 -2.12 -5.29 5.58
N PRO A 158 -1.17 -6.03 4.97
CA PRO A 158 -1.11 -7.48 5.10
C PRO A 158 -0.87 -7.90 6.56
N SER A 159 -1.21 -9.14 6.88
CA SER A 159 -1.06 -9.68 8.24
C SER A 159 0.39 -9.64 8.75
N SER A 160 1.36 -9.75 7.85
CA SER A 160 2.79 -9.59 8.18
C SER A 160 3.19 -8.19 8.62
N CYS A 161 2.31 -7.21 8.46
CA CYS A 161 2.48 -5.82 8.87
C CYS A 161 1.65 -5.44 10.09
N LYS A 162 0.92 -6.41 10.65
CA LYS A 162 0.08 -6.19 11.83
C LYS A 162 0.74 -6.93 12.98
N GLU A 163 1.49 -6.21 13.79
CA GLU A 163 1.88 -6.63 15.12
C GLU A 163 0.80 -6.28 16.14
#